data_3fa0ef773e96a944d222354855535be2
#
_entry.id   3fa0ef773e96a944d222354855535be2
#
_cell.length_a   1.000
_cell.length_b   1.000
_cell.length_c   1.000
_cell.angle_alpha   90.00
_cell.angle_beta   90.00
_cell.angle_gamma   90.00
#
_symmetry.space_group_name_H-M   'P 1'
#
loop_
_entity.id
_entity.type
_entity.pdbx_description
1 polymer ?
#
loop_
_entity_poly.entity_id
_entity_poly.type
_entity_poly.pdbx_seq_one_letter_code
_entity_poly.pdbx_strand_id
1 'polypeptide(L)'
;MLIFLSKENVYIFLYFRLRACEKFIIFASQMKIVGFVHIENEIKMVLKSDSSLMVNRKPFFIPDWSTDLRYTPCVVVRVCKLGKHIAPKFASRYYDSIAPALNIHAEDWRERGDAIRAWAFDGSLPVGTFVPLDKYVANDLVMTIDEAISEISCLMTIRQGDLIFIDRSVADSKLMREDVLREELDGEELLYCKIK
;
A
#
# COMPACT_ATOMS: atom_id res chain seq x y z
N MET A 1 7.36 12.38 51.20
CA MET A 1 6.41 11.26 51.29
C MET A 1 6.83 10.23 50.27
N LEU A 2 7.61 9.22 50.72
CA LEU A 2 8.11 8.15 49.87
C LEU A 2 6.96 7.12 49.71
N ILE A 3 6.45 6.99 48.51
CA ILE A 3 5.49 5.94 48.16
C ILE A 3 6.30 4.69 47.83
N PHE A 4 6.28 3.70 48.69
CA PHE A 4 6.78 2.35 48.41
C PHE A 4 5.88 1.69 47.36
N LEU A 5 6.29 1.69 46.12
CA LEU A 5 5.69 0.80 45.12
C LEU A 5 6.30 -0.58 45.27
N SER A 6 5.46 -1.59 45.54
CA SER A 6 5.89 -2.98 45.68
C SER A 6 6.56 -3.46 44.40
N LYS A 7 7.60 -4.29 44.55
CA LYS A 7 8.37 -4.86 43.41
C LYS A 7 7.51 -5.55 42.35
N GLU A 8 6.35 -6.06 42.73
CA GLU A 8 5.43 -6.77 41.84
C GLU A 8 4.77 -5.84 40.79
N ASN A 9 4.44 -4.60 41.16
CA ASN A 9 3.80 -3.65 40.24
C ASN A 9 4.78 -3.11 39.15
N VAL A 10 6.09 -3.06 39.44
CA VAL A 10 7.10 -2.63 38.48
C VAL A 10 7.30 -3.69 37.39
N TYR A 11 7.28 -4.98 37.75
CA TYR A 11 7.41 -6.07 36.77
C TYR A 11 6.18 -6.20 35.86
N ILE A 12 4.98 -5.99 36.37
CA ILE A 12 3.76 -6.00 35.56
C ILE A 12 3.75 -4.83 34.56
N PHE A 13 4.21 -3.64 34.98
CA PHE A 13 4.26 -2.47 34.11
C PHE A 13 5.34 -2.60 33.01
N LEU A 14 6.51 -3.17 33.35
CA LEU A 14 7.54 -3.47 32.35
C LEU A 14 7.09 -4.57 31.38
N TYR A 15 6.41 -5.60 31.87
CA TYR A 15 5.92 -6.71 31.07
C TYR A 15 4.83 -6.26 30.08
N PHE A 16 3.93 -5.36 30.50
CA PHE A 16 2.92 -4.75 29.62
C PHE A 16 3.56 -3.83 28.57
N ARG A 17 4.57 -3.07 28.94
CA ARG A 17 5.28 -2.15 28.01
C ARG A 17 6.12 -2.92 27.00
N LEU A 18 6.77 -3.99 27.41
CA LEU A 18 7.55 -4.86 26.51
C LEU A 18 6.62 -5.62 25.54
N ARG A 19 5.48 -6.17 26.03
CA ARG A 19 4.52 -6.83 25.14
C ARG A 19 3.85 -5.88 24.15
N ALA A 20 3.57 -4.64 24.54
CA ALA A 20 3.04 -3.64 23.64
C ALA A 20 4.10 -3.22 22.59
N CYS A 21 5.36 -3.12 23.00
CA CYS A 21 6.47 -2.81 22.09
C CYS A 21 6.78 -3.97 21.14
N GLU A 22 6.78 -5.23 21.63
CA GLU A 22 6.97 -6.42 20.78
C GLU A 22 5.81 -6.60 19.77
N LYS A 23 4.56 -6.35 20.19
CA LYS A 23 3.42 -6.37 19.26
C LYS A 23 3.52 -5.26 18.21
N PHE A 24 4.01 -4.08 18.58
CA PHE A 24 4.18 -2.97 17.65
C PHE A 24 5.34 -3.22 16.66
N ILE A 25 6.44 -3.80 17.13
CA ILE A 25 7.61 -4.15 16.28
C ILE A 25 7.27 -5.30 15.34
N ILE A 26 6.56 -6.33 15.82
CA ILE A 26 6.12 -7.46 14.97
C ILE A 26 5.10 -7.01 13.93
N PHE A 27 4.26 -6.02 14.24
CA PHE A 27 3.27 -5.49 13.29
C PHE A 27 3.92 -4.65 12.18
N ALA A 28 4.97 -3.88 12.49
CA ALA A 28 5.68 -3.06 11.52
C ALA A 28 6.56 -3.86 10.54
N SER A 29 7.04 -5.06 10.94
CA SER A 29 8.00 -5.86 10.15
C SER A 29 7.36 -6.92 9.25
N GLN A 30 6.03 -6.99 9.13
CA GLN A 30 5.34 -8.08 8.41
C GLN A 30 4.31 -7.62 7.37
N MET A 31 4.20 -6.30 7.10
CA MET A 31 3.28 -5.80 6.09
C MET A 31 3.79 -6.15 4.69
N LYS A 32 2.94 -6.75 3.88
CA LYS A 32 3.19 -6.94 2.45
C LYS A 32 2.41 -5.88 1.66
N ILE A 33 3.03 -5.41 0.59
CA ILE A 33 2.40 -4.56 -0.41
C ILE A 33 2.44 -5.32 -1.73
N VAL A 34 1.29 -5.82 -2.15
CA VAL A 34 1.13 -6.62 -3.37
C VAL A 34 0.10 -5.94 -4.25
N GLY A 35 0.31 -5.94 -5.54
CA GLY A 35 -0.68 -5.33 -6.42
C GLY A 35 -0.72 -5.93 -7.81
N PHE A 36 -1.69 -5.43 -8.56
CA PHE A 36 -1.93 -5.80 -9.94
C PHE A 36 -1.79 -4.60 -10.84
N VAL A 37 -0.97 -4.77 -11.85
CA VAL A 37 -0.62 -3.75 -12.85
C VAL A 37 -0.95 -4.26 -14.25
N HIS A 38 -1.25 -3.34 -15.16
CA HIS A 38 -1.46 -3.67 -16.56
C HIS A 38 -0.18 -3.38 -17.36
N ILE A 39 0.42 -4.41 -17.94
CA ILE A 39 1.65 -4.32 -18.72
C ILE A 39 1.45 -5.09 -20.03
N GLU A 40 1.63 -4.42 -21.16
CA GLU A 40 1.60 -5.08 -22.49
C GLU A 40 0.35 -5.92 -22.74
N ASN A 41 -0.82 -5.40 -22.35
CA ASN A 41 -2.12 -6.07 -22.43
C ASN A 41 -2.29 -7.30 -21.51
N GLU A 42 -1.42 -7.46 -20.52
CA GLU A 42 -1.52 -8.49 -19.50
C GLU A 42 -1.62 -7.87 -18.11
N ILE A 43 -2.38 -8.51 -17.23
CA ILE A 43 -2.41 -8.16 -15.81
C ILE A 43 -1.30 -8.94 -15.11
N LYS A 44 -0.37 -8.23 -14.47
CA LYS A 44 0.76 -8.84 -13.74
C LYS A 44 0.69 -8.51 -12.27
N MET A 45 1.01 -9.51 -11.43
CA MET A 45 1.17 -9.30 -10.00
C MET A 45 2.58 -8.78 -9.72
N VAL A 46 2.67 -7.70 -8.94
CA VAL A 46 3.93 -7.11 -8.51
C VAL A 46 3.98 -6.96 -7.00
N LEU A 47 5.18 -7.01 -6.45
CA LEU A 47 5.46 -6.83 -5.03
C LEU A 47 6.22 -5.51 -4.83
N LYS A 48 5.79 -4.73 -3.86
CA LYS A 48 6.53 -3.55 -3.39
C LYS A 48 7.11 -3.79 -2.00
N SER A 49 8.20 -3.12 -1.68
CA SER A 49 8.76 -3.12 -0.32
C SER A 49 7.85 -2.31 0.62
N ASP A 50 7.98 -2.52 1.93
CA ASP A 50 7.30 -1.68 2.93
C ASP A 50 7.75 -0.22 2.86
N SER A 51 9.01 0.05 2.51
CA SER A 51 9.54 1.40 2.29
C SER A 51 8.98 2.10 1.03
N SER A 52 8.33 1.36 0.14
CA SER A 52 7.61 1.94 -0.99
C SER A 52 6.41 2.77 -0.55
N LEU A 53 5.83 2.47 0.62
CA LEU A 53 4.67 3.18 1.15
C LEU A 53 5.04 4.61 1.53
N MET A 54 4.34 5.57 0.93
CA MET A 54 4.46 6.97 1.28
C MET A 54 3.08 7.52 1.69
N VAL A 55 2.98 8.00 2.92
CA VAL A 55 1.76 8.55 3.51
C VAL A 55 1.98 9.99 3.99
N ASN A 56 0.92 10.64 4.45
CA ASN A 56 0.99 11.95 5.11
C ASN A 56 1.42 13.10 4.16
N ARG A 57 1.03 13.04 2.89
CA ARG A 57 1.27 14.13 1.91
C ARG A 57 2.74 14.53 1.77
N LYS A 58 3.65 13.60 2.02
CA LYS A 58 5.07 13.85 1.81
C LYS A 58 5.36 14.06 0.33
N PRO A 59 6.30 14.95 -0.04
CA PRO A 59 6.71 15.07 -1.42
C PRO A 59 7.49 13.82 -1.86
N PHE A 60 7.28 13.40 -3.10
CA PHE A 60 8.09 12.38 -3.75
C PHE A 60 9.30 13.05 -4.42
N PHE A 61 10.49 12.54 -4.14
CA PHE A 61 11.73 13.02 -4.75
C PHE A 61 12.13 12.07 -5.87
N ILE A 62 12.30 12.62 -7.08
CA ILE A 62 12.76 11.84 -8.23
C ILE A 62 14.19 11.36 -7.97
N PRO A 63 14.44 10.06 -7.91
CA PRO A 63 15.78 9.52 -7.68
C PRO A 63 16.66 9.66 -8.93
N ASP A 64 17.97 9.83 -8.74
CA ASP A 64 18.93 10.02 -9.83
C ASP A 64 19.29 8.73 -10.59
N TRP A 65 18.92 7.54 -10.07
CA TRP A 65 19.24 6.25 -10.66
C TRP A 65 18.28 5.80 -11.78
N SER A 66 17.17 6.50 -12.01
CA SER A 66 16.23 6.26 -13.09
C SER A 66 16.05 7.50 -13.96
N THR A 67 15.90 7.30 -15.25
CA THR A 67 15.72 8.38 -16.25
C THR A 67 14.28 8.45 -16.79
N ASP A 68 13.47 7.43 -16.52
CA ASP A 68 12.08 7.38 -16.96
C ASP A 68 11.19 6.82 -15.85
N LEU A 69 10.75 7.72 -14.98
CA LEU A 69 9.73 7.39 -13.96
C LEU A 69 8.34 7.70 -14.49
N ARG A 70 7.45 6.76 -14.29
CA ARG A 70 6.04 6.87 -14.66
C ARG A 70 5.14 6.54 -13.48
N TYR A 71 3.88 6.92 -13.57
CA TYR A 71 2.88 6.56 -12.58
C TYR A 71 1.57 6.16 -13.24
N THR A 72 0.87 5.25 -12.57
CA THR A 72 -0.52 4.90 -12.88
C THR A 72 -1.36 5.20 -11.64
N PRO A 73 -2.48 5.92 -11.76
CA PRO A 73 -3.43 6.02 -10.67
C PRO A 73 -3.93 4.64 -10.27
N CYS A 74 -4.00 4.39 -8.98
CA CYS A 74 -4.43 3.11 -8.45
C CYS A 74 -5.28 3.29 -7.20
N VAL A 75 -5.87 2.21 -6.73
CA VAL A 75 -6.48 2.16 -5.40
C VAL A 75 -5.71 1.20 -4.52
N VAL A 76 -5.74 1.45 -3.23
CA VAL A 76 -5.15 0.56 -2.21
C VAL A 76 -6.25 0.15 -1.26
N VAL A 77 -6.41 -1.15 -1.04
CA VAL A 77 -7.26 -1.68 0.02
C VAL A 77 -6.42 -2.23 1.16
N ARG A 78 -6.92 -2.07 2.38
CA ARG A 78 -6.27 -2.57 3.58
C ARG A 78 -6.90 -3.87 4.01
N VAL A 79 -6.08 -4.92 4.14
CA VAL A 79 -6.50 -6.21 4.64
C VAL A 79 -6.79 -6.12 6.15
N CYS A 80 -7.97 -6.55 6.57
CA CYS A 80 -8.41 -6.51 7.97
C CYS A 80 -8.39 -7.88 8.66
N LYS A 81 -8.16 -8.97 7.90
CA LYS A 81 -8.26 -10.33 8.42
C LYS A 81 -7.24 -11.27 7.78
N LEU A 82 -6.71 -12.20 8.56
CA LEU A 82 -5.85 -13.27 8.07
C LEU A 82 -6.63 -14.23 7.17
N GLY A 83 -6.07 -14.58 6.00
CA GLY A 83 -6.68 -15.50 5.04
C GLY A 83 -5.69 -16.18 4.10
N LYS A 84 -6.14 -17.33 3.58
CA LYS A 84 -5.45 -18.14 2.58
C LYS A 84 -6.49 -18.89 1.76
N HIS A 85 -6.29 -19.00 0.45
CA HIS A 85 -7.22 -19.68 -0.49
C HIS A 85 -8.67 -19.14 -0.39
N ILE A 86 -8.81 -17.82 -0.44
CA ILE A 86 -10.10 -17.14 -0.32
C ILE A 86 -10.80 -17.17 -1.67
N ALA A 87 -12.00 -17.75 -1.72
CA ALA A 87 -12.81 -17.67 -2.94
C ALA A 87 -13.36 -16.24 -3.14
N PRO A 88 -13.51 -15.74 -4.39
CA PRO A 88 -13.92 -14.35 -4.67
C PRO A 88 -15.20 -13.94 -3.93
N LYS A 89 -16.20 -14.81 -3.88
CA LYS A 89 -17.48 -14.55 -3.17
C LYS A 89 -17.36 -14.29 -1.67
N PHE A 90 -16.20 -14.52 -1.07
CA PHE A 90 -15.93 -14.29 0.35
C PHE A 90 -14.88 -13.19 0.57
N ALA A 91 -14.28 -12.65 -0.48
CA ALA A 91 -13.16 -11.73 -0.42
C ALA A 91 -13.52 -10.43 0.30
N SER A 92 -14.74 -9.91 0.13
CA SER A 92 -15.24 -8.69 0.79
C SER A 92 -15.19 -8.71 2.33
N ARG A 93 -14.97 -9.88 2.94
CA ARG A 93 -14.81 -10.04 4.39
C ARG A 93 -13.38 -9.79 4.89
N TYR A 94 -12.43 -9.57 3.97
CA TYR A 94 -11.01 -9.53 4.26
C TYR A 94 -10.37 -8.15 4.10
N TYR A 95 -11.12 -7.15 3.66
CA TYR A 95 -10.69 -5.77 3.58
C TYR A 95 -11.76 -4.82 4.12
N ASP A 96 -11.39 -3.69 4.69
CA ASP A 96 -12.29 -2.79 5.42
C ASP A 96 -12.24 -1.34 4.97
N SER A 97 -11.23 -0.96 4.23
CA SER A 97 -11.02 0.42 3.82
C SER A 97 -10.25 0.49 2.50
N ILE A 98 -10.47 1.59 1.79
CA ILE A 98 -9.90 1.88 0.49
C ILE A 98 -9.31 3.30 0.47
N ALA A 99 -8.22 3.49 -0.26
CA ALA A 99 -7.62 4.80 -0.48
C ALA A 99 -7.22 4.96 -1.94
N PRO A 100 -7.29 6.17 -2.51
CA PRO A 100 -6.62 6.48 -3.76
C PRO A 100 -5.11 6.47 -3.57
N ALA A 101 -4.39 6.07 -4.61
CA ALA A 101 -2.93 6.00 -4.57
C ALA A 101 -2.32 6.19 -5.96
N LEU A 102 -1.00 6.31 -6.00
CA LEU A 102 -0.22 6.36 -7.22
C LEU A 102 0.75 5.19 -7.24
N ASN A 103 0.69 4.37 -8.25
CA ASN A 103 1.69 3.33 -8.49
C ASN A 103 2.81 3.91 -9.34
N ILE A 104 3.90 4.34 -8.69
CA ILE A 104 5.09 4.87 -9.38
C ILE A 104 6.02 3.70 -9.72
N HIS A 105 6.55 3.72 -10.93
CA HIS A 105 7.49 2.72 -11.43
C HIS A 105 8.59 3.34 -12.28
N ALA A 106 9.72 2.64 -12.37
CA ALA A 106 10.85 3.02 -13.21
C ALA A 106 10.80 2.21 -14.52
N GLU A 107 10.36 2.88 -15.58
CA GLU A 107 10.12 2.26 -16.90
C GLU A 107 11.41 1.75 -17.52
N ASP A 108 12.48 2.50 -17.43
CA ASP A 108 13.81 2.13 -17.94
C ASP A 108 14.37 0.84 -17.29
N TRP A 109 14.01 0.56 -16.04
CA TRP A 109 14.35 -0.69 -15.36
C TRP A 109 13.37 -1.82 -15.64
N ARG A 110 12.09 -1.48 -15.84
CA ARG A 110 11.07 -2.45 -16.26
C ARG A 110 11.43 -3.07 -17.60
N GLU A 111 11.80 -2.25 -18.59
CA GLU A 111 12.23 -2.69 -19.92
C GLU A 111 13.48 -3.60 -19.88
N ARG A 112 14.35 -3.41 -18.88
CA ARG A 112 15.51 -4.27 -18.65
C ARG A 112 15.18 -5.58 -17.94
N GLY A 113 13.92 -5.77 -17.50
CA GLY A 113 13.48 -6.95 -16.77
C GLY A 113 13.86 -6.98 -15.28
N ASP A 114 14.33 -5.86 -14.72
CA ASP A 114 14.65 -5.75 -13.28
C ASP A 114 13.40 -5.32 -12.48
N ALA A 115 12.62 -6.31 -12.08
CA ALA A 115 11.37 -6.08 -11.36
C ALA A 115 11.57 -5.38 -10.01
N ILE A 116 12.70 -5.59 -9.32
CA ILE A 116 12.96 -4.97 -8.04
C ILE A 116 13.18 -3.47 -8.21
N ARG A 117 14.08 -3.07 -9.11
CA ARG A 117 14.34 -1.66 -9.40
C ARG A 117 13.14 -0.97 -10.05
N ALA A 118 12.36 -1.71 -10.84
CA ALA A 118 11.17 -1.16 -11.48
C ALA A 118 10.06 -0.81 -10.48
N TRP A 119 9.84 -1.62 -9.43
CA TRP A 119 8.63 -1.54 -8.62
C TRP A 119 8.84 -1.33 -7.12
N ALA A 120 9.95 -1.81 -6.54
CA ALA A 120 10.11 -1.96 -5.09
C ALA A 120 11.05 -0.91 -4.47
N PHE A 121 11.05 0.31 -4.96
CA PHE A 121 11.88 1.39 -4.43
C PHE A 121 11.12 2.31 -3.46
N ASP A 122 11.84 3.07 -2.67
CA ASP A 122 11.33 3.94 -1.62
C ASP A 122 10.33 4.97 -2.16
N GLY A 123 9.19 5.10 -1.48
CA GLY A 123 8.16 6.08 -1.81
C GLY A 123 7.39 5.81 -3.12
N SER A 124 7.59 4.67 -3.77
CA SER A 124 6.96 4.34 -5.06
C SER A 124 5.45 4.05 -4.97
N LEU A 125 4.85 4.15 -3.78
CA LEU A 125 3.41 4.03 -3.56
C LEU A 125 2.91 5.16 -2.63
N PRO A 126 2.75 6.39 -3.14
CA PRO A 126 2.00 7.42 -2.44
C PRO A 126 0.55 7.01 -2.23
N VAL A 127 0.11 6.94 -0.97
CA VAL A 127 -1.24 6.52 -0.58
C VAL A 127 -1.94 7.67 0.12
N GLY A 128 -3.16 7.91 -0.29
CA GLY A 128 -4.03 8.92 0.27
C GLY A 128 -4.69 8.50 1.58
N THR A 129 -5.73 9.23 1.97
CA THR A 129 -6.52 8.94 3.15
C THR A 129 -7.39 7.73 2.93
N PHE A 130 -7.31 6.74 3.83
CA PHE A 130 -8.21 5.60 3.81
C PHE A 130 -9.62 6.00 4.25
N VAL A 131 -10.60 5.60 3.46
CA VAL A 131 -12.02 5.79 3.73
C VAL A 131 -12.75 4.45 3.77
N PRO A 132 -13.93 4.35 4.41
CA PRO A 132 -14.79 3.17 4.32
C PRO A 132 -15.16 2.85 2.87
N LEU A 133 -15.38 1.57 2.56
CA LEU A 133 -15.65 1.08 1.20
C LEU A 133 -16.92 1.66 0.57
N ASP A 134 -17.92 2.00 1.37
CA ASP A 134 -19.18 2.61 0.94
C ASP A 134 -19.05 4.07 0.50
N LYS A 135 -17.95 4.72 0.88
CA LYS A 135 -17.68 6.13 0.54
C LYS A 135 -16.87 6.32 -0.74
N TYR A 136 -16.19 5.30 -1.22
CA TYR A 136 -15.31 5.43 -2.38
C TYR A 136 -15.60 4.34 -3.39
N VAL A 137 -16.11 4.72 -4.55
CA VAL A 137 -16.36 3.80 -5.66
C VAL A 137 -15.12 3.80 -6.58
N ALA A 138 -14.40 2.72 -6.57
CA ALA A 138 -13.28 2.52 -7.49
C ALA A 138 -13.80 1.99 -8.83
N ASN A 139 -13.84 2.85 -9.83
CA ASN A 139 -14.18 2.48 -11.20
C ASN A 139 -12.91 2.23 -12.02
N ASP A 140 -13.06 1.52 -13.12
CA ASP A 140 -12.03 1.31 -14.14
C ASP A 140 -10.75 0.67 -13.60
N LEU A 141 -10.88 -0.29 -12.70
CA LEU A 141 -9.75 -1.10 -12.23
C LEU A 141 -9.41 -2.19 -13.25
N VAL A 142 -8.13 -2.56 -13.34
CA VAL A 142 -7.65 -3.64 -14.20
C VAL A 142 -8.25 -5.01 -13.81
N MET A 143 -8.62 -5.15 -12.55
CA MET A 143 -9.40 -6.30 -12.04
C MET A 143 -10.19 -5.87 -10.80
N THR A 144 -11.17 -6.66 -10.40
CA THR A 144 -11.94 -6.38 -9.18
C THR A 144 -11.13 -6.63 -7.92
N ILE A 145 -11.44 -5.93 -6.83
CA ILE A 145 -10.78 -6.12 -5.53
C ILE A 145 -10.95 -7.57 -5.04
N ASP A 146 -12.12 -8.15 -5.24
CA ASP A 146 -12.42 -9.51 -4.79
C ASP A 146 -11.60 -10.56 -5.55
N GLU A 147 -11.40 -10.38 -6.86
CA GLU A 147 -10.51 -11.22 -7.66
C GLU A 147 -9.05 -11.07 -7.21
N ALA A 148 -8.59 -9.84 -7.00
CA ALA A 148 -7.24 -9.56 -6.51
C ALA A 148 -6.95 -10.26 -5.17
N ILE A 149 -7.86 -10.14 -4.20
CA ILE A 149 -7.77 -10.83 -2.90
C ILE A 149 -7.71 -12.36 -3.09
N SER A 150 -8.56 -12.89 -3.94
CA SER A 150 -8.62 -14.32 -4.22
C SER A 150 -7.29 -14.81 -4.80
N GLU A 151 -6.79 -14.15 -5.84
CA GLU A 151 -5.56 -14.54 -6.52
C GLU A 151 -4.33 -14.45 -5.61
N ILE A 152 -4.15 -13.32 -4.89
CA ILE A 152 -3.05 -13.17 -3.93
C ILE A 152 -3.15 -14.24 -2.84
N SER A 153 -4.35 -14.54 -2.33
CA SER A 153 -4.53 -15.51 -1.27
C SER A 153 -4.27 -16.95 -1.70
N CYS A 154 -4.35 -17.27 -2.99
CA CYS A 154 -3.92 -18.55 -3.53
C CYS A 154 -2.40 -18.72 -3.49
N LEU A 155 -1.66 -17.63 -3.76
CA LEU A 155 -0.20 -17.65 -3.78
C LEU A 155 0.39 -17.53 -2.38
N MET A 156 -0.07 -16.55 -1.59
CA MET A 156 0.48 -16.23 -0.27
C MET A 156 -0.61 -15.96 0.77
N THR A 157 -0.31 -16.23 2.05
CA THR A 157 -1.21 -15.86 3.14
C THR A 157 -1.29 -14.35 3.27
N ILE A 158 -2.49 -13.78 3.20
CA ILE A 158 -2.71 -12.38 3.53
C ILE A 158 -2.94 -12.20 5.02
N ARG A 159 -2.53 -11.06 5.58
CA ARG A 159 -2.60 -10.77 7.02
C ARG A 159 -3.22 -9.40 7.24
N GLN A 160 -3.75 -9.20 8.41
CA GLN A 160 -4.21 -7.88 8.83
C GLN A 160 -3.07 -6.86 8.72
N GLY A 161 -3.34 -5.74 8.06
CA GLY A 161 -2.37 -4.68 7.78
C GLY A 161 -1.67 -4.79 6.43
N ASP A 162 -1.75 -5.92 5.73
CA ASP A 162 -1.27 -6.00 4.35
C ASP A 162 -2.04 -5.02 3.46
N LEU A 163 -1.35 -4.46 2.47
CA LEU A 163 -1.93 -3.56 1.49
C LEU A 163 -1.99 -4.23 0.12
N ILE A 164 -3.13 -4.10 -0.54
CA ILE A 164 -3.30 -4.61 -1.90
C ILE A 164 -3.63 -3.42 -2.79
N PHE A 165 -2.79 -3.14 -3.78
CA PHE A 165 -3.05 -2.09 -4.75
C PHE A 165 -3.47 -2.66 -6.11
N ILE A 166 -4.33 -1.92 -6.81
CA ILE A 166 -4.86 -2.32 -8.11
C ILE A 166 -4.84 -1.09 -8.99
N ASP A 167 -4.12 -1.16 -10.10
CA ASP A 167 -4.04 -0.09 -11.06
C ASP A 167 -5.41 0.17 -11.71
N ARG A 168 -5.65 1.42 -12.08
CA ARG A 168 -6.76 1.76 -12.97
C ARG A 168 -6.40 1.37 -14.40
N SER A 169 -7.41 1.06 -15.18
CA SER A 169 -7.30 0.71 -16.61
C SER A 169 -7.08 1.97 -17.47
N VAL A 170 -6.04 2.73 -17.14
CA VAL A 170 -5.61 3.93 -17.86
C VAL A 170 -4.12 3.81 -18.20
N ALA A 171 -3.71 4.52 -19.24
CA ALA A 171 -2.30 4.58 -19.60
C ALA A 171 -1.49 5.25 -18.48
N ASP A 172 -0.27 4.76 -18.25
CA ASP A 172 0.69 5.41 -17.39
C ASP A 172 1.08 6.80 -17.90
N SER A 173 1.48 7.66 -17.01
CA SER A 173 1.94 9.02 -17.33
C SER A 173 3.35 9.24 -16.83
N LYS A 174 4.15 9.97 -17.58
CA LYS A 174 5.50 10.34 -17.17
C LYS A 174 5.44 11.27 -15.97
N LEU A 175 6.30 11.03 -14.99
CA LEU A 175 6.41 11.84 -13.80
C LEU A 175 7.38 12.99 -14.04
N MET A 176 6.91 14.22 -13.83
CA MET A 176 7.71 15.42 -14.05
C MET A 176 7.96 16.16 -12.74
N ARG A 177 9.11 16.81 -12.61
CA ARG A 177 9.40 17.68 -11.47
C ARG A 177 8.37 18.81 -11.39
N GLU A 178 8.00 19.17 -10.16
CA GLU A 178 6.98 20.17 -9.80
C GLU A 178 5.53 19.77 -10.10
N ASP A 179 5.28 18.55 -10.64
CA ASP A 179 3.92 18.05 -10.73
C ASP A 179 3.25 18.00 -9.37
N VAL A 180 1.95 18.25 -9.34
CA VAL A 180 1.09 18.08 -8.17
C VAL A 180 -0.06 17.15 -8.54
N LEU A 181 -0.01 15.95 -8.02
CA LEU A 181 -1.00 14.90 -8.26
C LEU A 181 -2.00 14.88 -7.11
N ARG A 182 -3.30 14.96 -7.41
CA ARG A 182 -4.37 15.05 -6.44
C ARG A 182 -5.54 14.16 -6.81
N GLU A 183 -6.24 13.68 -5.79
CA GLU A 183 -7.55 13.06 -5.96
C GLU A 183 -8.48 13.57 -4.86
N GLU A 184 -9.68 13.97 -5.24
CA GLU A 184 -10.70 14.53 -4.36
C GLU A 184 -11.97 13.68 -4.42
N LEU A 185 -12.66 13.62 -3.31
CA LEU A 185 -13.98 12.99 -3.18
C LEU A 185 -14.89 13.91 -2.39
N ASP A 186 -16.04 14.28 -2.96
CA ASP A 186 -17.04 15.16 -2.34
C ASP A 186 -16.46 16.49 -1.79
N GLY A 187 -15.40 17.01 -2.45
CA GLY A 187 -14.71 18.24 -2.04
C GLY A 187 -13.66 18.05 -0.94
N GLU A 188 -13.41 16.83 -0.51
CA GLU A 188 -12.32 16.49 0.40
C GLU A 188 -11.13 15.93 -0.41
N GLU A 189 -9.94 16.53 -0.23
CA GLU A 189 -8.71 16.07 -0.87
C GLU A 189 -8.22 14.79 -0.16
N LEU A 190 -8.40 13.64 -0.81
CA LEU A 190 -7.98 12.34 -0.30
C LEU A 190 -6.52 12.04 -0.59
N LEU A 191 -6.02 12.45 -1.75
CA LEU A 191 -4.62 12.25 -2.14
C LEU A 191 -3.98 13.57 -2.55
N TYR A 192 -2.79 13.80 -2.07
CA TYR A 192 -1.90 14.88 -2.49
C TYR A 192 -0.47 14.37 -2.56
N CYS A 193 0.18 14.52 -3.71
CA CYS A 193 1.58 14.18 -3.89
C CYS A 193 2.27 15.25 -4.74
N LYS A 194 3.23 15.96 -4.15
CA LYS A 194 4.09 16.88 -4.88
C LYS A 194 5.38 16.18 -5.31
N ILE A 195 5.75 16.36 -6.59
CA ILE A 195 6.97 15.78 -7.19
C ILE A 195 8.09 16.81 -7.12
N LYS A 196 9.27 16.41 -6.67
CA LYS A 196 10.46 17.26 -6.53
C LYS A 196 11.71 16.68 -7.20
#